data_d7f5630bae9abdbb3a074f6d20b5639a
#
_entry.id   d7f5630bae9abdbb3a074f6d20b5639a
#
_cell.length_a   1.000
_cell.length_b   1.000
_cell.length_c   1.000
_cell.angle_alpha   90.00
_cell.angle_beta   90.00
_cell.angle_gamma   90.00
#
_symmetry.space_group_name_H-M   'P 1'
#
loop_
_entity.id
_entity.type
_entity.pdbx_description
1 polymer ?
#
loop_
_entity_poly.entity_id
_entity_poly.type
_entity_poly.pdbx_seq_one_letter_code
_entity_poly.pdbx_strand_id
1 'polypeptide(L)'
;MLIFKPYRFPLNAVFIFTCFLILGCKYDNEEDLYPDNNCITIYMSYSNDISPILQNYNCISCHNTINPQGGVNLEGYVQTKIWVDNSRLAKSINHNGASPMPKDQAKMDSCDIKKIESWISDGARNN
;
A
#
# COMPACT_ATOMS: atom_id res chain seq x y z
N MET A 1 -22.49 42.99 51.16
CA MET A 1 -21.10 42.50 51.16
C MET A 1 -21.16 40.99 50.82
N LEU A 2 -21.04 40.65 49.54
CA LEU A 2 -21.14 39.26 49.07
C LEU A 2 -19.76 38.60 49.16
N ILE A 3 -19.64 37.60 50.02
CA ILE A 3 -18.39 36.86 50.23
C ILE A 3 -18.35 35.74 49.18
N PHE A 4 -17.54 35.91 48.13
CA PHE A 4 -17.25 34.85 47.19
C PHE A 4 -16.34 33.81 47.85
N LYS A 5 -16.85 32.60 48.03
CA LYS A 5 -16.10 31.45 48.53
C LYS A 5 -15.30 30.85 47.36
N PRO A 6 -13.95 30.78 47.43
CA PRO A 6 -13.17 30.19 46.32
C PRO A 6 -13.45 28.69 46.24
N TYR A 7 -13.94 28.26 45.07
CA TYR A 7 -14.15 26.85 44.81
C TYR A 7 -12.80 26.19 44.52
N ARG A 8 -12.31 25.39 45.47
CA ARG A 8 -11.09 24.61 45.28
C ARG A 8 -11.45 23.33 44.51
N PHE A 9 -11.18 23.29 43.23
CA PHE A 9 -11.22 22.03 42.45
C PHE A 9 -10.16 21.08 43.00
N PRO A 10 -10.49 19.81 43.32
CA PRO A 10 -9.52 18.85 43.77
C PRO A 10 -8.56 18.56 42.60
N LEU A 11 -7.27 18.62 42.90
CA LEU A 11 -6.17 18.44 41.90
C LEU A 11 -6.32 17.14 41.08
N ASN A 12 -6.92 16.12 41.70
CA ASN A 12 -7.21 14.83 41.05
C ASN A 12 -8.24 14.92 39.90
N ALA A 13 -9.22 15.84 40.00
CA ALA A 13 -10.24 16.01 38.96
C ALA A 13 -9.65 16.66 37.71
N VAL A 14 -8.70 17.57 37.87
CA VAL A 14 -7.98 18.20 36.75
C VAL A 14 -7.08 17.17 36.03
N PHE A 15 -6.41 16.30 36.79
CA PHE A 15 -5.54 15.26 36.22
C PHE A 15 -6.32 14.22 35.42
N ILE A 16 -7.50 13.80 35.93
CA ILE A 16 -8.38 12.85 35.23
C ILE A 16 -8.93 13.46 33.93
N PHE A 17 -9.30 14.74 33.93
CA PHE A 17 -9.82 15.43 32.76
C PHE A 17 -8.73 15.63 31.69
N THR A 18 -7.48 15.89 32.09
CA THR A 18 -6.34 16.03 31.15
C THR A 18 -5.98 14.69 30.52
N CYS A 19 -6.09 13.57 31.24
CA CYS A 19 -5.83 12.23 30.72
C CYS A 19 -6.84 11.80 29.64
N PHE A 20 -8.09 12.26 29.71
CA PHE A 20 -9.12 11.97 28.71
C PHE A 20 -8.92 12.69 27.38
N LEU A 21 -8.16 13.79 27.37
CA LEU A 21 -7.90 14.56 26.14
C LEU A 21 -6.80 13.96 25.26
N ILE A 22 -6.03 12.99 25.76
CA ILE A 22 -4.96 12.31 25.01
C ILE A 22 -5.41 10.99 24.36
N LEU A 23 -6.65 10.55 24.58
CA LEU A 23 -7.23 9.35 23.94
C LEU A 23 -7.93 9.70 22.61
N GLY A 24 -7.46 10.72 21.91
CA GLY A 24 -8.08 11.18 20.71
C GLY A 24 -7.27 10.93 19.45
N CYS A 25 -7.95 10.45 18.44
CA CYS A 25 -7.58 10.31 17.04
C CYS A 25 -6.64 9.15 16.73
N LYS A 26 -7.20 7.96 16.69
CA LYS A 26 -6.78 6.98 15.71
C LYS A 26 -7.08 7.60 14.32
N TYR A 27 -6.04 7.90 13.57
CA TYR A 27 -6.19 8.28 12.18
C TYR A 27 -6.66 7.03 11.43
N ASP A 28 -7.95 6.92 11.22
CA ASP A 28 -8.51 5.86 10.39
C ASP A 28 -8.18 6.22 8.94
N ASN A 29 -7.41 5.37 8.30
CA ASN A 29 -7.12 5.51 6.88
C ASN A 29 -8.43 5.28 6.12
N GLU A 30 -8.79 6.20 5.23
CA GLU A 30 -10.02 6.12 4.43
C GLU A 30 -10.11 4.80 3.65
N GLU A 31 -8.98 4.24 3.29
CA GLU A 31 -8.84 2.95 2.60
C GLU A 31 -9.24 1.74 3.48
N ASP A 32 -9.06 1.84 4.81
CA ASP A 32 -9.50 0.79 5.75
C ASP A 32 -11.01 0.87 6.06
N LEU A 33 -11.60 2.08 5.97
CA LEU A 33 -13.03 2.31 6.24
C LEU A 33 -13.93 2.02 5.05
N TYR A 34 -13.41 2.19 3.82
CA TYR A 34 -14.13 1.95 2.57
C TYR A 34 -13.30 1.01 1.69
N PRO A 35 -13.26 -0.29 2.01
CA PRO A 35 -12.65 -1.25 1.10
C PRO A 35 -13.38 -1.15 -0.23
N ASP A 36 -12.63 -0.91 -1.29
CA ASP A 36 -13.17 -0.75 -2.64
C ASP A 36 -13.98 -2.00 -3.01
N ASN A 37 -15.32 -1.92 -2.85
CA ASN A 37 -16.22 -3.07 -3.01
C ASN A 37 -16.23 -3.64 -4.43
N ASN A 38 -15.54 -2.97 -5.37
CA ASN A 38 -15.41 -3.39 -6.76
C ASN A 38 -14.04 -4.00 -7.10
N CYS A 39 -13.11 -4.08 -6.14
CA CYS A 39 -11.80 -4.66 -6.39
C CYS A 39 -11.85 -6.19 -6.36
N ILE A 40 -11.98 -6.81 -7.52
CA ILE A 40 -11.94 -8.26 -7.66
C ILE A 40 -10.49 -8.72 -7.65
N THR A 41 -10.12 -9.54 -6.67
CA THR A 41 -8.76 -10.06 -6.46
C THR A 41 -8.70 -11.59 -6.42
N ILE A 42 -9.75 -12.26 -6.88
CA ILE A 42 -9.82 -13.73 -6.92
C ILE A 42 -9.52 -14.23 -8.33
N TYR A 43 -8.81 -15.35 -8.44
CA TYR A 43 -8.47 -16.01 -9.70
C TYR A 43 -7.67 -15.14 -10.67
N MET A 44 -6.74 -14.34 -10.16
CA MET A 44 -5.89 -13.47 -10.97
C MET A 44 -5.02 -14.27 -11.93
N SER A 45 -4.98 -13.85 -13.20
CA SER A 45 -4.16 -14.47 -14.23
C SER A 45 -3.03 -13.54 -14.67
N TYR A 46 -1.87 -14.13 -15.01
CA TYR A 46 -0.78 -13.34 -15.53
C TYR A 46 -1.15 -12.62 -16.82
N SER A 47 -1.77 -13.34 -17.74
CA SER A 47 -2.06 -12.82 -19.09
C SER A 47 -3.16 -11.76 -19.12
N ASN A 48 -4.21 -11.96 -18.34
CA ASN A 48 -5.41 -11.09 -18.39
C ASN A 48 -5.39 -9.96 -17.37
N ASP A 49 -4.66 -10.12 -16.25
CA ASP A 49 -4.69 -9.16 -15.16
C ASP A 49 -3.32 -8.52 -14.92
N ILE A 50 -2.28 -9.31 -14.72
CA ILE A 50 -0.99 -8.79 -14.27
C ILE A 50 -0.20 -8.12 -15.41
N SER A 51 -0.11 -8.76 -16.57
CA SER A 51 0.58 -8.18 -17.72
C SER A 51 -0.03 -6.85 -18.17
N PRO A 52 -1.36 -6.69 -18.27
CA PRO A 52 -1.99 -5.39 -18.52
C PRO A 52 -1.66 -4.33 -17.47
N ILE A 53 -1.67 -4.68 -16.17
CA ILE A 53 -1.30 -3.75 -15.11
C ILE A 53 0.14 -3.25 -15.32
N LEU A 54 1.11 -4.15 -15.54
CA LEU A 54 2.50 -3.77 -15.78
C LEU A 54 2.67 -2.87 -17.02
N GLN A 55 1.84 -3.06 -18.03
CA GLN A 55 1.82 -2.21 -19.24
C GLN A 55 1.20 -0.83 -18.94
N ASN A 56 0.07 -0.78 -18.25
CA ASN A 56 -0.64 0.47 -17.94
C ASN A 56 0.21 1.43 -17.10
N TYR A 57 1.02 0.89 -16.18
CA TYR A 57 1.98 1.69 -15.40
C TYR A 57 3.32 1.90 -16.11
N ASN A 58 3.41 1.58 -17.40
CA ASN A 58 4.61 1.71 -18.24
C ASN A 58 5.86 1.02 -17.66
N CYS A 59 5.70 -0.01 -16.84
CA CYS A 59 6.82 -0.73 -16.23
C CYS A 59 7.79 -1.26 -17.31
N ILE A 60 7.23 -1.81 -18.38
CA ILE A 60 7.99 -2.44 -19.48
C ILE A 60 8.79 -1.41 -20.29
N SER A 61 8.42 -0.12 -20.29
CA SER A 61 9.19 0.91 -21.00
C SER A 61 10.61 1.05 -20.45
N CYS A 62 10.78 0.85 -19.14
CA CYS A 62 12.07 0.92 -18.45
C CYS A 62 12.64 -0.47 -18.11
N HIS A 63 11.78 -1.48 -17.96
CA HIS A 63 12.15 -2.81 -17.52
C HIS A 63 11.90 -3.86 -18.61
N ASN A 64 12.50 -3.67 -19.77
CA ASN A 64 12.40 -4.57 -20.92
C ASN A 64 13.72 -5.31 -21.20
N THR A 65 13.69 -6.21 -22.18
CA THR A 65 14.85 -7.05 -22.56
C THR A 65 16.00 -6.24 -23.16
N ILE A 66 15.70 -5.13 -23.86
CA ILE A 66 16.72 -4.34 -24.56
C ILE A 66 17.45 -3.40 -23.61
N ASN A 67 16.70 -2.78 -22.69
CA ASN A 67 17.24 -1.81 -21.73
C ASN A 67 16.67 -2.04 -20.32
N PRO A 68 17.13 -3.07 -19.62
CA PRO A 68 16.64 -3.40 -18.28
C PRO A 68 17.19 -2.43 -17.23
N GLN A 69 16.52 -1.30 -17.00
CA GLN A 69 16.99 -0.31 -16.03
C GLN A 69 17.13 -0.93 -14.63
N GLY A 70 18.25 -0.64 -13.99
CA GLY A 70 18.60 -1.25 -12.70
C GLY A 70 18.81 -2.77 -12.78
N GLY A 71 19.02 -3.33 -13.97
CA GLY A 71 19.15 -4.77 -14.21
C GLY A 71 17.82 -5.53 -14.08
N VAL A 72 16.69 -4.82 -14.03
CA VAL A 72 15.35 -5.40 -13.88
C VAL A 72 14.71 -5.57 -15.24
N ASN A 73 14.27 -6.79 -15.57
CA ASN A 73 13.45 -7.08 -16.74
C ASN A 73 12.10 -7.64 -16.28
N LEU A 74 11.00 -7.04 -16.74
CA LEU A 74 9.62 -7.45 -16.45
C LEU A 74 8.87 -7.87 -17.72
N GLU A 75 9.58 -7.97 -18.85
CA GLU A 75 8.98 -8.32 -20.13
C GLU A 75 8.68 -9.81 -20.20
N GLY A 76 7.42 -10.14 -20.09
CA GLY A 76 6.93 -11.51 -20.11
C GLY A 76 6.98 -12.22 -18.75
N TYR A 77 6.20 -13.29 -18.65
CA TYR A 77 6.00 -14.04 -17.41
C TYR A 77 7.31 -14.51 -16.76
N VAL A 78 8.18 -15.15 -17.52
CA VAL A 78 9.41 -15.76 -16.98
C VAL A 78 10.30 -14.72 -16.32
N GLN A 79 10.42 -13.55 -16.93
CA GLN A 79 11.22 -12.45 -16.39
C GLN A 79 10.56 -11.83 -15.16
N THR A 80 9.25 -11.58 -15.23
CA THR A 80 8.47 -11.05 -14.09
C THR A 80 8.55 -11.97 -12.87
N LYS A 81 8.46 -13.29 -13.09
CA LYS A 81 8.51 -14.30 -12.04
C LYS A 81 9.80 -14.25 -11.20
N ILE A 82 10.93 -13.93 -11.80
CA ILE A 82 12.21 -13.76 -11.09
C ILE A 82 12.10 -12.68 -10.00
N TRP A 83 11.42 -11.57 -10.32
CA TRP A 83 11.26 -10.43 -9.40
C TRP A 83 10.16 -10.64 -8.36
N VAL A 84 9.23 -11.53 -8.66
CA VAL A 84 8.25 -12.05 -7.68
C VAL A 84 8.94 -12.95 -6.68
N ASP A 85 9.71 -13.93 -7.13
CA ASP A 85 10.33 -14.96 -6.28
C ASP A 85 11.34 -14.37 -5.28
N ASN A 86 12.00 -13.28 -5.65
CA ASN A 86 12.89 -12.56 -4.74
C ASN A 86 12.18 -11.44 -3.95
N SER A 87 10.85 -11.35 -4.04
CA SER A 87 9.99 -10.38 -3.35
C SER A 87 10.24 -8.92 -3.72
N ARG A 88 11.06 -8.62 -4.73
CA ARG A 88 11.39 -7.23 -5.08
C ARG A 88 10.24 -6.52 -5.78
N LEU A 89 9.48 -7.21 -6.63
CA LEU A 89 8.30 -6.62 -7.26
C LEU A 89 7.32 -6.08 -6.21
N ALA A 90 6.85 -6.94 -5.31
CA ALA A 90 5.90 -6.54 -4.27
C ALA A 90 6.41 -5.40 -3.39
N LYS A 91 7.68 -5.46 -2.95
CA LYS A 91 8.27 -4.38 -2.14
C LYS A 91 8.32 -3.05 -2.87
N SER A 92 8.68 -3.05 -4.15
CA SER A 92 8.82 -1.82 -4.95
C SER A 92 7.48 -1.15 -5.20
N ILE A 93 6.44 -1.89 -5.60
CA ILE A 93 5.10 -1.33 -5.88
C ILE A 93 4.39 -0.87 -4.59
N ASN A 94 4.71 -1.48 -3.45
CA ASN A 94 4.20 -1.05 -2.15
C ASN A 94 4.96 0.12 -1.54
N HIS A 95 6.00 0.61 -2.20
CA HIS A 95 6.91 1.61 -1.67
C HIS A 95 7.53 1.19 -0.31
N ASN A 96 7.67 -0.12 -0.11
CA ASN A 96 8.25 -0.73 1.10
C ASN A 96 9.64 -1.31 0.79
N GLY A 97 10.56 -0.46 0.38
CA GLY A 97 11.90 -0.89 0.01
C GLY A 97 12.76 0.28 -0.49
N ALA A 98 13.98 -0.04 -0.91
CA ALA A 98 14.97 0.96 -1.34
C ALA A 98 14.65 1.62 -2.70
N SER A 99 13.75 1.04 -3.50
CA SER A 99 13.45 1.50 -4.85
C SER A 99 11.94 1.50 -5.09
N PRO A 100 11.22 2.53 -4.62
CA PRO A 100 9.80 2.65 -4.87
C PRO A 100 9.52 2.80 -6.37
N MET A 101 8.47 2.09 -6.83
CA MET A 101 8.02 2.09 -8.23
C MET A 101 6.50 2.35 -8.31
N PRO A 102 6.01 3.05 -9.33
CA PRO A 102 6.75 3.66 -10.45
C PRO A 102 7.70 4.77 -9.97
N LYS A 103 8.88 4.86 -10.60
CA LYS A 103 9.91 5.80 -10.15
C LYS A 103 9.47 7.25 -10.37
N ASP A 104 9.65 8.08 -9.33
CA ASP A 104 9.34 9.52 -9.34
C ASP A 104 7.85 9.83 -9.66
N GLN A 105 6.95 8.87 -9.41
CA GLN A 105 5.51 8.98 -9.61
C GLN A 105 4.75 8.61 -8.34
N ALA A 106 3.44 8.86 -8.34
CA ALA A 106 2.56 8.39 -7.28
C ALA A 106 2.57 6.85 -7.23
N LYS A 107 2.31 6.31 -6.05
CA LYS A 107 2.10 4.88 -5.86
C LYS A 107 0.97 4.41 -6.77
N MET A 108 1.05 3.18 -7.22
CA MET A 108 0.00 2.54 -8.02
C MET A 108 -1.34 2.52 -7.26
N ASP A 109 -2.44 2.41 -7.99
CA ASP A 109 -3.76 2.21 -7.41
C ASP A 109 -3.78 1.00 -6.47
N SER A 110 -4.47 1.14 -5.35
CA SER A 110 -4.50 0.11 -4.30
C SER A 110 -5.11 -1.20 -4.79
N CYS A 111 -6.10 -1.15 -5.67
CA CYS A 111 -6.70 -2.34 -6.23
C CYS A 111 -5.74 -3.08 -7.15
N ASP A 112 -4.98 -2.38 -7.99
CA ASP A 112 -4.01 -3.00 -8.88
C ASP A 112 -2.85 -3.64 -8.10
N ILE A 113 -2.42 -3.01 -7.01
CA ILE A 113 -1.47 -3.62 -6.07
C ILE A 113 -2.04 -4.90 -5.47
N LYS A 114 -3.28 -4.86 -4.96
CA LYS A 114 -3.97 -6.02 -4.37
C LYS A 114 -4.12 -7.17 -5.37
N LYS A 115 -4.39 -6.89 -6.65
CA LYS A 115 -4.44 -7.90 -7.71
C LYS A 115 -3.09 -8.60 -7.90
N ILE A 116 -2.01 -7.82 -7.97
CA ILE A 116 -0.65 -8.39 -8.08
C ILE A 116 -0.32 -9.25 -6.85
N GLU A 117 -0.62 -8.76 -5.66
CA GLU A 117 -0.37 -9.50 -4.40
C GLU A 117 -1.18 -10.78 -4.31
N SER A 118 -2.45 -10.75 -4.71
CA SER A 118 -3.28 -11.95 -4.78
C SER A 118 -2.72 -12.98 -5.76
N TRP A 119 -2.32 -12.56 -6.96
CA TRP A 119 -1.66 -13.44 -7.92
C TRP A 119 -0.37 -14.06 -7.35
N ILE A 120 0.44 -13.27 -6.65
CA ILE A 120 1.66 -13.75 -5.98
C ILE A 120 1.30 -14.78 -4.91
N SER A 121 0.33 -14.49 -4.07
CA SER A 121 -0.16 -15.36 -3.00
C SER A 121 -0.68 -16.71 -3.53
N ASP A 122 -1.30 -16.71 -4.71
CA ASP A 122 -1.81 -17.90 -5.40
C ASP A 122 -0.71 -18.68 -6.16
N GLY A 123 0.57 -18.31 -5.95
CA GLY A 123 1.75 -18.98 -6.50
C GLY A 123 2.26 -18.37 -7.80
N ALA A 124 1.80 -17.19 -8.17
CA ALA A 124 2.24 -16.44 -9.35
C ALA A 124 2.26 -17.31 -10.61
N ARG A 125 1.14 -17.89 -10.96
CA ARG A 125 1.03 -18.86 -12.08
C ARG A 125 1.10 -18.17 -13.43
N ASN A 126 1.56 -18.93 -14.44
CA ASN A 126 1.51 -18.53 -15.85
C ASN A 126 0.18 -19.02 -16.45
N ASN A 127 -0.86 -18.22 -16.36
CA ASN A 127 -2.22 -18.56 -16.80
C ASN A 127 -2.87 -17.39 -17.56
#